data_1e5fdd9d4f16b5208f67161dfdc485d8
#
_entry.id   1e5fdd9d4f16b5208f67161dfdc485d8
#
_cell.length_a   1.000
_cell.length_b   1.000
_cell.length_c   1.000
_cell.angle_alpha   90.00
_cell.angle_beta   90.00
_cell.angle_gamma   90.00
#
_symmetry.space_group_name_H-M   'P 1'
#
loop_
_entity.id
_entity.type
_entity.pdbx_description
1 polymer ?
#
loop_
_entity_poly.entity_id
_entity_poly.type
_entity_poly.pdbx_seq_one_letter_code
_entity_poly.pdbx_strand_id
1 'polypeptide(L)' 'MSKADVIEVEGVVVEKLSNAMFKVELENKHVVLAHISGKLRMNFIKILPGDKVTIELSPYDLTKGRIIWRDK' A
#
# COMPACT_ATOMS: atom_id res chain seq x y z
N MET A 1 -1.87 -21.23 -6.94
CA MET A 1 -1.22 -20.18 -6.17
C MET A 1 -2.09 -19.72 -5.03
N SER A 2 -1.57 -19.76 -3.87
CA SER A 2 -2.35 -19.51 -2.67
C SER A 2 -2.31 -18.03 -2.29
N LYS A 3 -3.44 -17.49 -1.87
CA LYS A 3 -3.50 -16.14 -1.35
C LYS A 3 -2.87 -16.03 0.03
N ALA A 4 -2.58 -17.17 0.65
CA ALA A 4 -1.96 -17.16 1.96
C ALA A 4 -0.53 -16.63 1.92
N ASP A 5 0.01 -16.43 0.71
CA ASP A 5 1.37 -15.95 0.57
C ASP A 5 1.48 -14.44 0.69
N VAL A 6 0.39 -13.72 0.92
CA VAL A 6 0.45 -12.27 1.07
C VAL A 6 0.16 -11.91 2.51
N ILE A 7 0.77 -10.82 2.95
CA ILE A 7 0.60 -10.29 4.29
C ILE A 7 -0.12 -8.95 4.17
N GLU A 8 -1.26 -8.83 4.83
CA GLU A 8 -2.00 -7.57 4.83
C GLU A 8 -1.64 -6.77 6.07
N VAL A 9 -1.25 -5.53 5.86
CA VAL A 9 -0.90 -4.64 6.97
C VAL A 9 -1.47 -3.27 6.69
N GLU A 10 -1.63 -2.50 7.75
CA GLU A 10 -2.08 -1.12 7.64
C GLU A 10 -0.91 -0.18 7.78
N GLY A 11 -1.00 0.94 7.06
CA GLY A 11 0.03 1.96 7.14
C GLY A 11 -0.53 3.31 6.76
N VAL A 12 0.32 4.31 6.86
CA VAL A 12 -0.03 5.69 6.53
C VAL A 12 0.84 6.15 5.39
N VAL A 13 0.22 6.74 4.38
CA VAL A 13 0.96 7.28 3.24
C VAL A 13 1.74 8.48 3.71
N VAL A 14 3.07 8.47 3.51
CA VAL A 14 3.91 9.58 3.94
C VAL A 14 4.41 10.40 2.77
N GLU A 15 4.44 9.82 1.57
CA GLU A 15 4.90 10.56 0.40
C GLU A 15 4.34 9.95 -0.86
N LYS A 16 4.00 10.80 -1.81
CA LYS A 16 3.58 10.37 -3.14
C LYS A 16 4.79 10.46 -4.07
N LEU A 17 5.20 9.34 -4.63
CA LEU A 17 6.37 9.30 -5.52
C LEU A 17 6.01 9.49 -6.97
N SER A 18 4.85 8.97 -7.38
CA SER A 18 4.37 9.12 -8.74
C SER A 18 2.87 8.88 -8.72
N ASN A 19 2.26 8.85 -9.90
CA ASN A 19 0.82 8.67 -9.99
C ASN A 19 0.35 7.36 -9.37
N ALA A 20 1.22 6.37 -9.32
CA ALA A 20 0.82 5.05 -8.83
C ALA A 20 1.72 4.51 -7.72
N MET A 21 2.74 5.28 -7.31
CA MET A 21 3.70 4.81 -6.31
C MET A 21 3.71 5.74 -5.11
N PHE A 22 3.72 5.13 -3.93
CA PHE A 22 3.67 5.87 -2.67
C PHE A 22 4.62 5.25 -1.66
N LYS A 23 5.12 6.07 -0.76
CA LYS A 23 5.80 5.58 0.43
C LYS A 23 4.77 5.45 1.54
N VAL A 24 4.73 4.28 2.15
CA VAL A 24 3.79 4.00 3.23
C VAL A 24 4.57 3.57 4.46
N GLU A 25 4.29 4.23 5.57
CA GLU A 25 4.93 3.88 6.84
C GLU A 25 4.01 2.97 7.63
N LEU A 26 4.53 1.82 8.02
CA LEU A 26 3.77 0.85 8.81
C LEU A 26 3.87 1.18 10.29
N GLU A 27 3.08 0.47 11.10
CA GLU A 27 3.05 0.74 12.54
C GLU A 27 4.39 0.53 13.21
N ASN A 28 5.20 -0.37 12.67
CA ASN A 28 6.53 -0.64 13.23
C ASN A 28 7.58 0.31 12.67
N LYS A 29 7.14 1.40 12.04
CA LYS A 29 8.01 2.42 11.45
C LYS A 29 8.78 1.95 10.23
N HIS A 30 8.43 0.79 9.73
CA HIS A 30 9.00 0.28 8.50
C HIS A 30 8.33 0.99 7.32
N VAL A 31 9.15 1.52 6.40
CA VAL A 31 8.62 2.21 5.23
C VAL A 31 8.72 1.29 4.03
N VAL A 32 7.62 1.15 3.31
CA VAL A 32 7.59 0.32 2.12
C VAL A 32 7.17 1.16 0.92
N LEU A 33 7.57 0.71 -0.25
CA LEU A 33 7.11 1.30 -1.50
C LEU A 33 5.86 0.55 -1.92
N ALA A 34 4.77 1.27 -2.10
CA ALA A 34 3.49 0.65 -2.43
C ALA A 34 2.94 1.27 -3.71
N HIS A 35 2.37 0.43 -4.55
CA HIS A 35 1.68 0.91 -5.73
C HIS A 35 0.19 0.67 -5.58
N ILE A 36 -0.59 1.41 -6.35
CA ILE A 36 -2.05 1.30 -6.28
C ILE A 36 -2.48 0.07 -7.05
N SER A 37 -3.36 -0.73 -6.44
CA SER A 37 -3.92 -1.89 -7.13
C SER A 37 -4.78 -1.42 -8.31
N GLY A 38 -4.94 -2.29 -9.30
CA GLY A 38 -5.77 -1.96 -10.44
C GLY A 38 -7.20 -1.66 -10.05
N LYS A 39 -7.71 -2.36 -9.04
CA LYS A 39 -9.08 -2.14 -8.59
C LYS A 39 -9.28 -0.72 -8.06
N LEU A 40 -8.33 -0.21 -7.28
CA LEU A 40 -8.44 1.14 -6.76
C LEU A 40 -8.32 2.17 -7.86
N ARG A 41 -7.47 1.90 -8.85
CA ARG A 41 -7.32 2.83 -9.96
C ARG A 41 -8.59 2.91 -10.79
N MET A 42 -9.26 1.78 -10.98
CA MET A 42 -10.51 1.76 -11.73
C MET A 42 -11.61 2.52 -11.02
N ASN A 43 -11.54 2.59 -9.69
CA ASN A 43 -12.54 3.30 -8.91
C ASN A 43 -12.18 4.76 -8.71
N PHE A 44 -11.08 5.23 -9.31
CA PHE A 44 -10.64 6.61 -9.22
C PHE A 44 -10.42 7.07 -7.78
N ILE A 45 -10.00 6.17 -6.93
CA ILE A 45 -9.74 6.51 -5.54
C ILE A 45 -8.44 7.29 -5.47
N LYS A 46 -8.50 8.48 -4.90
CA LYS A 46 -7.35 9.35 -4.79
C LYS A 46 -6.68 9.15 -3.44
N ILE A 47 -5.38 8.92 -3.46
CA ILE A 47 -4.61 8.68 -2.25
C ILE A 47 -3.66 9.83 -2.05
N LEU A 48 -3.67 10.37 -0.85
CA LEU A 48 -2.85 11.55 -0.51
C LEU A 48 -2.00 11.24 0.71
N PRO A 49 -0.88 11.96 0.89
CA PRO A 49 -0.10 11.80 2.11
C PRO A 49 -0.98 12.03 3.33
N GLY A 50 -0.82 11.19 4.34
CA GLY A 50 -1.64 11.24 5.52
C GLY A 50 -2.80 10.26 5.51
N ASP A 51 -3.13 9.71 4.37
CA ASP A 51 -4.23 8.74 4.28
C ASP A 51 -3.79 7.41 4.86
N LYS A 52 -4.73 6.76 5.55
CA LYS A 52 -4.50 5.42 6.06
C LYS A 52 -4.91 4.42 5.02
N VAL A 53 -4.06 3.44 4.77
CA VAL A 53 -4.31 2.46 3.72
C VAL A 53 -3.98 1.08 4.22
N THR A 54 -4.58 0.07 3.58
CA THR A 54 -4.22 -1.32 3.79
C THR A 54 -3.41 -1.76 2.57
N ILE A 55 -2.27 -2.38 2.83
CA ILE A 55 -1.42 -2.85 1.74
C ILE A 55 -1.15 -4.33 1.90
N GLU A 56 -0.86 -4.97 0.77
CA GLU A 56 -0.42 -6.35 0.73
C GLU A 56 1.08 -6.37 0.51
N LEU A 57 1.77 -7.17 1.31
CA LEU A 57 3.20 -7.38 1.17
C LEU A 57 3.45 -8.82 0.77
N SER A 58 4.47 -9.03 -0.07
CA SER A 58 4.94 -10.36 -0.36
C SER A 58 5.89 -10.79 0.75
N PRO A 59 5.77 -12.00 1.29
CA PRO A 59 6.75 -12.47 2.28
C PRO A 59 8.16 -12.58 1.70
N TYR A 60 8.27 -12.58 0.38
CA TYR A 60 9.57 -12.65 -0.27
C TYR A 60 10.22 -11.28 -0.46
N ASP A 61 9.44 -10.22 -0.33
CA ASP A 61 9.98 -8.86 -0.48
C ASP A 61 9.11 -7.90 0.33
N LEU A 62 9.50 -7.69 1.57
CA LEU A 62 8.73 -6.85 2.49
C LEU A 62 8.98 -5.36 2.26
N THR A 63 9.81 -5.00 1.28
CA THR A 63 10.06 -3.60 0.99
C THR A 63 9.10 -3.03 -0.03
N LYS A 64 8.31 -3.88 -0.67
CA LYS A 64 7.36 -3.46 -1.70
C LYS A 64 5.99 -4.03 -1.39
N GLY A 65 4.97 -3.24 -1.68
CA GLY A 65 3.63 -3.69 -1.43
C GLY A 65 2.66 -3.11 -2.44
N ARG A 66 1.40 -3.46 -2.27
CA ARG A 66 0.34 -2.98 -3.12
C ARG A 66 -0.79 -2.47 -2.26
N ILE A 67 -1.22 -1.24 -2.52
CA ILE A 67 -2.35 -0.66 -1.79
C ILE A 67 -3.63 -1.28 -2.33
N ILE A 68 -4.35 -1.97 -1.47
CA ILE A 68 -5.57 -2.66 -1.86
C ILE A 68 -6.81 -1.99 -1.29
N TRP A 69 -6.64 -1.09 -0.33
CA TRP A 69 -7.79 -0.42 0.28
C TRP A 69 -7.33 0.88 0.89
N ARG A 70 -8.19 1.87 0.80
CA ARG A 70 -7.93 3.16 1.44
C ARG A 70 -8.94 3.33 2.57
N ASP A 71 -8.43 3.45 3.78
CA ASP A 71 -9.25 3.74 4.94
C ASP A 71 -9.46 5.24 5.04
N LYS A 72 -10.64 5.61 5.49
CA LYS A 72 -10.93 7.02 5.67
C LYS A 72 -10.71 7.44 7.09
#